data_80374861af3799227fdc6fe389b7a9bd
#
_entry.id   80374861af3799227fdc6fe389b7a9bd
#
_cell.length_a   1.000
_cell.length_b   1.000
_cell.length_c   1.000
_cell.angle_alpha   90.00
_cell.angle_beta   90.00
_cell.angle_gamma   90.00
#
_symmetry.space_group_name_H-M   'P 1'
#
loop_
_entity.id
_entity.type
_entity.pdbx_description
1 polymer ?
#
loop_
_entity_poly.entity_id
_entity_poly.type
_entity_poly.pdbx_seq_one_letter_code
_entity_poly.pdbx_strand_id
1 'polypeptide(L)'
;MSQLHYALFTGCTAKQSTPELLSSTLAVADKLGIKITILEEASCCGASHLQDFDEFLAHVLNARNICYAEKLGLTMITICNTCQLNSAMTKHALDTDPELKARVNEKLAEVGLEYKGTSEIKHFLYTLIDEYGLDNIKDKVTVPLSHLNIAPFYGCHNIRPSELHEEANGHENPYVPTSLDNLIDALEGNPVNYESKNKCCGFHVELQANHTSEVLSGNALLDAMDNNADLMVTPCPLCHLKMDTYQDSIGKVMGRDVELPVLHMPQMVALALGCTEKEIGLNFHVQKAKHLYTEVS
;
A
#
# COMPACT_ATOMS: atom_id res chain seq x y z
N MET A 1 -13.35 3.45 -23.08
CA MET A 1 -13.44 2.64 -21.83
C MET A 1 -14.47 3.30 -20.92
N SER A 2 -15.30 2.53 -20.18
CA SER A 2 -16.12 3.10 -19.11
C SER A 2 -15.19 3.72 -18.05
N GLN A 3 -15.57 4.85 -17.47
CA GLN A 3 -14.78 5.50 -16.43
C GLN A 3 -14.65 4.57 -15.21
N LEU A 4 -13.44 4.25 -14.80
CA LEU A 4 -13.20 3.50 -13.57
C LEU A 4 -13.63 4.31 -12.35
N HIS A 5 -14.36 3.68 -11.42
CA HIS A 5 -14.89 4.34 -10.24
C HIS A 5 -14.80 3.40 -9.02
N TYR A 6 -14.14 3.83 -7.97
CA TYR A 6 -13.88 3.03 -6.77
C TYR A 6 -14.27 3.74 -5.47
N ALA A 7 -14.55 2.94 -4.45
CA ALA A 7 -14.68 3.38 -3.07
C ALA A 7 -13.31 3.24 -2.36
N LEU A 8 -12.71 4.35 -1.95
CA LEU A 8 -11.39 4.35 -1.32
C LEU A 8 -11.49 4.20 0.20
N PHE A 9 -10.99 3.09 0.71
CA PHE A 9 -10.68 2.91 2.11
C PHE A 9 -9.25 3.40 2.37
N THR A 10 -9.12 4.60 2.91
CA THR A 10 -7.83 5.27 3.14
C THR A 10 -6.97 4.60 4.21
N GLY A 11 -7.59 3.89 5.15
CA GLY A 11 -6.93 3.50 6.40
C GLY A 11 -6.69 4.68 7.34
N CYS A 12 -6.06 4.41 8.48
CA CYS A 12 -5.82 5.42 9.51
C CYS A 12 -4.59 6.30 9.22
N THR A 13 -3.52 5.71 8.68
CA THR A 13 -2.24 6.40 8.46
C THR A 13 -2.35 7.51 7.43
N ALA A 14 -3.00 7.27 6.29
CA ALA A 14 -3.17 8.26 5.24
C ALA A 14 -4.02 9.47 5.65
N LYS A 15 -4.88 9.33 6.69
CA LYS A 15 -5.64 10.45 7.26
C LYS A 15 -4.85 11.26 8.30
N GLN A 16 -3.79 10.70 8.90
CA GLN A 16 -3.12 11.30 10.06
C GLN A 16 -1.61 11.42 9.90
N SER A 17 -0.91 10.29 9.78
CA SER A 17 0.55 10.22 9.86
C SER A 17 1.25 10.38 8.51
N THR A 18 0.58 10.03 7.41
CA THR A 18 1.12 10.06 6.05
C THR A 18 0.12 10.70 5.07
N PRO A 19 -0.24 11.99 5.27
CA PRO A 19 -1.22 12.67 4.41
C PRO A 19 -0.80 12.73 2.94
N GLU A 20 0.50 12.69 2.68
CA GLU A 20 1.10 12.62 1.32
C GLU A 20 0.69 11.35 0.56
N LEU A 21 0.42 10.25 1.24
CA LEU A 21 -0.12 9.04 0.60
C LEU A 21 -1.50 9.30 0.00
N LEU A 22 -2.39 9.95 0.74
CA LEU A 22 -3.73 10.27 0.23
C LEU A 22 -3.67 11.31 -0.88
N SER A 23 -2.92 12.41 -0.69
CA SER A 23 -2.83 13.46 -1.71
C SER A 23 -2.24 12.95 -3.02
N SER A 24 -1.17 12.15 -2.97
CA SER A 24 -0.58 11.54 -4.17
C SER A 24 -1.50 10.51 -4.83
N THR A 25 -2.25 9.72 -4.04
CA THR A 25 -3.26 8.79 -4.58
C THR A 25 -4.35 9.54 -5.37
N LEU A 26 -4.86 10.63 -4.81
CA LEU A 26 -5.88 11.44 -5.48
C LEU A 26 -5.32 12.16 -6.71
N ALA A 27 -4.07 12.63 -6.66
CA ALA A 27 -3.40 13.23 -7.80
C ALA A 27 -3.22 12.22 -8.96
N VAL A 28 -2.80 10.98 -8.66
CA VAL A 28 -2.74 9.90 -9.65
C VAL A 28 -4.12 9.61 -10.24
N ALA A 29 -5.14 9.47 -9.39
CA ALA A 29 -6.50 9.20 -9.85
C ALA A 29 -7.01 10.31 -10.80
N ASP A 30 -6.77 11.58 -10.47
CA ASP A 30 -7.14 12.72 -11.33
C ASP A 30 -6.42 12.68 -12.68
N LYS A 31 -5.09 12.49 -12.67
CA LYS A 31 -4.27 12.39 -13.89
C LYS A 31 -4.70 11.27 -14.83
N LEU A 32 -5.14 10.15 -14.25
CA LEU A 32 -5.58 8.97 -14.99
C LEU A 32 -7.09 8.98 -15.30
N GLY A 33 -7.86 9.94 -14.80
CA GLY A 33 -9.31 10.01 -15.01
C GLY A 33 -10.09 8.92 -14.24
N ILE A 34 -9.51 8.41 -13.16
CA ILE A 34 -10.12 7.43 -12.24
C ILE A 34 -10.97 8.19 -11.21
N LYS A 35 -12.24 7.84 -11.09
CA LYS A 35 -13.11 8.44 -10.08
C LYS A 35 -12.94 7.75 -8.73
N ILE A 36 -12.72 8.52 -7.67
CA ILE A 36 -12.59 8.04 -6.30
C ILE A 36 -13.70 8.62 -5.42
N THR A 37 -14.37 7.75 -4.67
CA THR A 37 -15.26 8.14 -3.56
C THR A 37 -14.62 7.68 -2.26
N ILE A 38 -14.22 8.62 -1.40
CA ILE A 38 -13.60 8.29 -0.11
C ILE A 38 -14.67 7.76 0.85
N LEU A 39 -14.38 6.67 1.54
CA LEU A 39 -15.21 6.12 2.61
C LEU A 39 -14.92 6.89 3.92
N GLU A 40 -15.59 8.03 4.11
CA GLU A 40 -15.31 8.92 5.25
C GLU A 40 -15.66 8.29 6.61
N GLU A 41 -16.70 7.46 6.65
CA GLU A 41 -17.15 6.75 7.84
C GLU A 41 -16.30 5.53 8.21
N ALA A 42 -15.41 5.09 7.31
CA ALA A 42 -14.56 3.95 7.56
C ALA A 42 -13.54 4.24 8.66
N SER A 43 -13.32 3.26 9.53
CA SER A 43 -12.35 3.34 10.63
C SER A 43 -11.11 2.49 10.35
N CYS A 44 -10.14 2.51 11.30
CA CYS A 44 -8.97 1.66 11.24
C CYS A 44 -9.36 0.17 11.09
N CYS A 45 -8.60 -0.56 10.29
CA CYS A 45 -8.75 -2.02 10.12
C CYS A 45 -8.31 -2.84 11.34
N GLY A 46 -7.73 -2.18 12.36
CA GLY A 46 -7.17 -2.85 13.55
C GLY A 46 -5.71 -3.27 13.41
N ALA A 47 -5.08 -3.07 12.25
CA ALA A 47 -3.77 -3.59 11.88
C ALA A 47 -3.68 -5.11 12.14
N SER A 48 -2.51 -5.63 12.53
CA SER A 48 -2.41 -7.05 12.93
C SER A 48 -2.76 -7.26 14.41
N HIS A 49 -2.74 -6.19 15.20
CA HIS A 49 -2.83 -6.31 16.65
C HIS A 49 -4.24 -6.63 17.16
N LEU A 50 -5.27 -6.08 16.52
CA LEU A 50 -6.63 -6.33 16.97
C LEU A 50 -7.04 -7.80 16.79
N GLN A 51 -6.59 -8.45 15.73
CA GLN A 51 -6.87 -9.86 15.48
C GLN A 51 -6.28 -10.78 16.56
N ASP A 52 -5.11 -10.42 17.10
CA ASP A 52 -4.46 -11.18 18.17
C ASP A 52 -5.21 -11.07 19.50
N PHE A 53 -5.96 -9.98 19.73
CA PHE A 53 -6.70 -9.73 20.96
C PHE A 53 -8.18 -10.12 20.86
N ASP A 54 -8.82 -9.79 19.74
CA ASP A 54 -10.25 -10.03 19.51
C ASP A 54 -10.51 -10.13 18.00
N GLU A 55 -10.38 -11.35 17.49
CA GLU A 55 -10.60 -11.66 16.08
C GLU A 55 -12.04 -11.34 15.64
N PHE A 56 -13.03 -11.59 16.50
CA PHE A 56 -14.41 -11.29 16.19
C PHE A 56 -14.64 -9.78 16.01
N LEU A 57 -14.11 -8.95 16.90
CA LEU A 57 -14.18 -7.51 16.78
C LEU A 57 -13.45 -7.01 15.52
N ALA A 58 -12.31 -7.62 15.18
CA ALA A 58 -11.61 -7.30 13.93
C ALA A 58 -12.49 -7.56 12.70
N HIS A 59 -13.19 -8.69 12.66
CA HIS A 59 -14.17 -8.98 11.60
C HIS A 59 -15.32 -7.97 11.56
N VAL A 60 -15.90 -7.62 12.70
CA VAL A 60 -16.99 -6.63 12.77
C VAL A 60 -16.55 -5.27 12.22
N LEU A 61 -15.36 -4.78 12.59
CA LEU A 61 -14.85 -3.48 12.13
C LEU A 61 -14.54 -3.48 10.63
N ASN A 62 -13.90 -4.53 10.13
CA ASN A 62 -13.58 -4.62 8.70
C ASN A 62 -14.84 -4.85 7.85
N ALA A 63 -15.77 -5.69 8.30
CA ALA A 63 -17.08 -5.86 7.64
C ALA A 63 -17.85 -4.54 7.58
N ARG A 64 -17.83 -3.73 8.64
CA ARG A 64 -18.41 -2.38 8.65
C ARG A 64 -17.81 -1.49 7.57
N ASN A 65 -16.49 -1.49 7.41
CA ASN A 65 -15.81 -0.73 6.37
C ASN A 65 -16.23 -1.19 4.96
N ILE A 66 -16.36 -2.51 4.75
CA ILE A 66 -16.81 -3.09 3.48
C ILE A 66 -18.27 -2.69 3.20
N CYS A 67 -19.15 -2.68 4.19
CA CYS A 67 -20.56 -2.26 4.04
C CYS A 67 -20.72 -0.86 3.44
N TYR A 68 -19.79 0.07 3.72
CA TYR A 68 -19.86 1.41 3.13
C TYR A 68 -19.59 1.39 1.62
N ALA A 69 -18.69 0.53 1.16
CA ALA A 69 -18.47 0.34 -0.28
C ALA A 69 -19.66 -0.38 -0.94
N GLU A 70 -20.23 -1.38 -0.27
CA GLU A 70 -21.44 -2.08 -0.72
C GLU A 70 -22.64 -1.13 -0.91
N LYS A 71 -22.84 -0.18 0.02
CA LYS A 71 -23.87 0.85 -0.10
C LYS A 71 -23.73 1.71 -1.35
N LEU A 72 -22.49 1.91 -1.81
CA LEU A 72 -22.19 2.66 -3.03
C LEU A 72 -22.27 1.78 -4.29
N GLY A 73 -22.32 0.46 -4.14
CA GLY A 73 -22.23 -0.49 -5.26
C GLY A 73 -20.88 -0.43 -5.97
N LEU A 74 -19.80 -0.15 -5.24
CA LEU A 74 -18.47 0.03 -5.77
C LEU A 74 -17.50 -1.02 -5.22
N THR A 75 -16.46 -1.34 -6.01
CA THR A 75 -15.28 -2.06 -5.52
C THR A 75 -14.55 -1.20 -4.50
N MET A 76 -14.24 -1.76 -3.33
CA MET A 76 -13.42 -1.12 -2.31
C MET A 76 -11.95 -1.26 -2.69
N ILE A 77 -11.26 -0.14 -2.82
CA ILE A 77 -9.80 -0.14 -2.97
C ILE A 77 -9.11 0.35 -1.70
N THR A 78 -7.92 -0.17 -1.47
CA THR A 78 -7.04 0.23 -0.35
C THR A 78 -5.71 0.74 -0.86
N ILE A 79 -5.04 1.56 -0.05
CA ILE A 79 -3.68 2.09 -0.29
C ILE A 79 -2.69 1.64 0.81
N CYS A 80 -3.03 0.55 1.48
CA CYS A 80 -2.26 -0.03 2.57
C CYS A 80 -2.36 -1.55 2.53
N ASN A 81 -1.22 -2.24 2.44
CA ASN A 81 -1.17 -3.70 2.39
C ASN A 81 -1.87 -4.37 3.59
N THR A 82 -1.71 -3.81 4.79
CA THR A 82 -2.35 -4.35 6.00
C THR A 82 -3.87 -4.16 5.97
N CYS A 83 -4.35 -3.01 5.48
CA CYS A 83 -5.79 -2.80 5.29
C CYS A 83 -6.35 -3.77 4.24
N GLN A 84 -5.61 -4.01 3.16
CA GLN A 84 -5.96 -4.99 2.13
C GLN A 84 -6.11 -6.38 2.74
N LEU A 85 -5.07 -6.85 3.47
CA LEU A 85 -5.08 -8.16 4.09
C LEU A 85 -6.26 -8.33 5.05
N ASN A 86 -6.47 -7.40 5.99
CA ASN A 86 -7.52 -7.52 6.99
C ASN A 86 -8.93 -7.52 6.38
N SER A 87 -9.13 -6.71 5.35
CA SER A 87 -10.40 -6.69 4.61
C SER A 87 -10.62 -7.97 3.82
N ALA A 88 -9.58 -8.49 3.14
CA ALA A 88 -9.65 -9.75 2.39
C ALA A 88 -9.90 -10.95 3.31
N MET A 89 -9.18 -11.05 4.44
CA MET A 89 -9.40 -12.08 5.46
C MET A 89 -10.84 -12.04 5.99
N THR A 90 -11.34 -10.85 6.31
CA THR A 90 -12.72 -10.70 6.79
C THR A 90 -13.73 -11.11 5.72
N LYS A 91 -13.55 -10.67 4.48
CA LYS A 91 -14.41 -11.07 3.38
C LYS A 91 -14.42 -12.59 3.20
N HIS A 92 -13.24 -13.21 3.13
CA HIS A 92 -13.11 -14.65 2.99
C HIS A 92 -13.79 -15.41 4.14
N ALA A 93 -13.52 -15.01 5.40
CA ALA A 93 -14.13 -15.64 6.58
C ALA A 93 -15.67 -15.55 6.56
N LEU A 94 -16.23 -14.38 6.23
CA LEU A 94 -17.68 -14.20 6.22
C LEU A 94 -18.36 -14.84 5.02
N ASP A 95 -17.69 -14.98 3.90
CA ASP A 95 -18.24 -15.62 2.71
C ASP A 95 -18.17 -17.16 2.81
N THR A 96 -17.26 -17.70 3.63
CA THR A 96 -17.09 -19.15 3.81
C THR A 96 -17.73 -19.69 5.10
N ASP A 97 -18.01 -18.84 6.11
CA ASP A 97 -18.65 -19.24 7.38
C ASP A 97 -19.97 -18.46 7.59
N PRO A 98 -21.14 -19.10 7.29
CA PRO A 98 -22.46 -18.49 7.47
C PRO A 98 -22.81 -18.17 8.93
N GLU A 99 -22.27 -18.92 9.92
CA GLU A 99 -22.54 -18.67 11.33
C GLU A 99 -21.79 -17.42 11.81
N LEU A 100 -20.52 -17.30 11.43
CA LEU A 100 -19.74 -16.09 11.69
C LEU A 100 -20.38 -14.87 11.02
N LYS A 101 -20.78 -14.99 9.75
CA LYS A 101 -21.49 -13.93 9.01
C LYS A 101 -22.76 -13.48 9.74
N ALA A 102 -23.56 -14.42 10.23
CA ALA A 102 -24.79 -14.10 10.96
C ALA A 102 -24.48 -13.32 12.26
N ARG A 103 -23.50 -13.76 13.03
CA ARG A 103 -23.05 -13.09 14.27
C ARG A 103 -22.49 -11.68 14.01
N VAL A 104 -21.70 -11.51 12.96
CA VAL A 104 -21.17 -10.20 12.56
C VAL A 104 -22.31 -9.28 12.12
N ASN A 105 -23.26 -9.78 11.34
CA ASN A 105 -24.42 -9.01 10.91
C ASN A 105 -25.36 -8.63 12.07
N GLU A 106 -25.48 -9.45 13.11
CA GLU A 106 -26.19 -9.07 14.34
C GLU A 106 -25.58 -7.82 14.98
N LYS A 107 -24.24 -7.73 15.02
CA LYS A 107 -23.55 -6.53 15.53
C LYS A 107 -23.64 -5.34 14.59
N LEU A 108 -23.55 -5.55 13.30
CA LEU A 108 -23.68 -4.49 12.29
C LEU A 108 -25.10 -3.88 12.28
N ALA A 109 -26.13 -4.67 12.59
CA ALA A 109 -27.51 -4.20 12.67
C ALA A 109 -27.71 -3.13 13.77
N GLU A 110 -26.90 -3.13 14.84
CA GLU A 110 -26.93 -2.12 15.90
C GLU A 110 -26.63 -0.69 15.36
N VAL A 111 -25.91 -0.62 14.22
CA VAL A 111 -25.56 0.64 13.53
C VAL A 111 -26.22 0.76 12.15
N GLY A 112 -27.24 -0.05 11.88
CA GLY A 112 -28.03 0.01 10.64
C GLY A 112 -27.26 -0.46 9.39
N LEU A 113 -26.33 -1.40 9.56
CA LEU A 113 -25.53 -1.99 8.51
C LEU A 113 -25.78 -3.49 8.38
N GLU A 114 -25.50 -4.03 7.20
CA GLU A 114 -25.54 -5.46 6.89
C GLU A 114 -24.45 -5.76 5.86
N TYR A 115 -23.55 -6.70 6.19
CA TYR A 115 -22.56 -7.22 5.26
C TYR A 115 -23.21 -8.24 4.31
N LYS A 116 -23.08 -8.01 3.02
CA LYS A 116 -23.66 -8.86 1.94
C LYS A 116 -22.59 -9.67 1.20
N GLY A 117 -21.37 -9.20 1.12
CA GLY A 117 -20.25 -9.78 0.37
C GLY A 117 -20.23 -9.31 -1.09
N THR A 118 -20.93 -8.22 -1.43
CA THR A 118 -21.11 -7.76 -2.82
C THR A 118 -20.00 -6.83 -3.31
N SER A 119 -19.19 -6.25 -2.42
CA SER A 119 -18.04 -5.43 -2.81
C SER A 119 -16.81 -6.30 -2.97
N GLU A 120 -16.10 -6.15 -4.08
CA GLU A 120 -14.74 -6.65 -4.22
C GLU A 120 -13.78 -5.78 -3.41
N ILE A 121 -12.62 -6.35 -3.04
CA ILE A 121 -11.59 -5.66 -2.27
C ILE A 121 -10.28 -5.79 -3.03
N LYS A 122 -9.69 -4.65 -3.43
CA LYS A 122 -8.45 -4.61 -4.21
C LYS A 122 -7.47 -3.61 -3.63
N HIS A 123 -6.19 -3.84 -3.84
CA HIS A 123 -5.17 -2.83 -3.57
C HIS A 123 -5.01 -1.90 -4.77
N PHE A 124 -4.78 -0.61 -4.56
CA PHE A 124 -4.64 0.39 -5.63
C PHE A 124 -3.53 0.04 -6.63
N LEU A 125 -2.46 -0.60 -6.19
CA LEU A 125 -1.40 -1.12 -7.09
C LEU A 125 -1.99 -2.01 -8.19
N TYR A 126 -2.83 -2.98 -7.81
CA TYR A 126 -3.39 -3.94 -8.77
C TYR A 126 -4.50 -3.34 -9.62
N THR A 127 -5.26 -2.37 -9.10
CA THR A 127 -6.22 -1.63 -9.96
C THR A 127 -5.51 -0.83 -11.03
N LEU A 128 -4.34 -0.28 -10.74
CA LEU A 128 -3.52 0.41 -11.74
C LEU A 128 -2.97 -0.55 -12.80
N ILE A 129 -2.53 -1.74 -12.41
CA ILE A 129 -1.90 -2.71 -13.31
C ILE A 129 -2.95 -3.46 -14.13
N ASP A 130 -3.96 -4.04 -13.46
CA ASP A 130 -4.87 -5.00 -14.08
C ASP A 130 -6.08 -4.34 -14.75
N GLU A 131 -6.59 -3.23 -14.19
CA GLU A 131 -7.81 -2.60 -14.67
C GLU A 131 -7.55 -1.34 -15.49
N TYR A 132 -6.63 -0.48 -15.07
CA TYR A 132 -6.22 0.66 -15.89
C TYR A 132 -5.26 0.22 -17.00
N GLY A 133 -4.28 -0.60 -16.67
CA GLY A 133 -3.31 -1.20 -17.58
C GLY A 133 -2.00 -0.42 -17.66
N LEU A 134 -0.88 -1.16 -17.63
CA LEU A 134 0.46 -0.58 -17.66
C LEU A 134 0.74 0.21 -18.94
N ASP A 135 0.28 -0.25 -20.09
CA ASP A 135 0.45 0.46 -21.36
C ASP A 135 -0.25 1.83 -21.34
N ASN A 136 -1.45 1.89 -20.76
CA ASN A 136 -2.19 3.14 -20.61
C ASN A 136 -1.51 4.11 -19.63
N ILE A 137 -0.86 3.58 -18.58
CA ILE A 137 -0.04 4.39 -17.66
C ILE A 137 1.16 4.94 -18.40
N LYS A 138 1.88 4.10 -19.14
CA LYS A 138 3.06 4.47 -19.93
C LYS A 138 2.77 5.60 -20.90
N ASP A 139 1.62 5.55 -21.59
CA ASP A 139 1.17 6.60 -22.50
C ASP A 139 0.89 7.96 -21.81
N LYS A 140 0.76 7.95 -20.48
CA LYS A 140 0.52 9.13 -19.65
C LYS A 140 1.77 9.70 -18.99
N VAL A 141 2.90 8.99 -19.08
CA VAL A 141 4.17 9.46 -18.52
C VAL A 141 4.60 10.74 -19.22
N THR A 142 4.83 11.78 -18.44
CA THR A 142 5.34 13.08 -18.92
C THR A 142 6.73 13.39 -18.41
N VAL A 143 7.15 12.72 -17.33
CA VAL A 143 8.47 12.82 -16.71
C VAL A 143 9.01 11.40 -16.52
N PRO A 144 9.73 10.84 -17.51
CA PRO A 144 10.33 9.51 -17.40
C PRO A 144 11.29 9.39 -16.21
N LEU A 145 11.23 8.28 -15.49
CA LEU A 145 12.08 8.02 -14.32
C LEU A 145 13.38 7.28 -14.68
N SER A 146 13.81 7.33 -15.94
CA SER A 146 14.94 6.56 -16.50
C SER A 146 16.30 6.84 -15.83
N HIS A 147 16.41 7.95 -15.13
CA HIS A 147 17.60 8.34 -14.36
C HIS A 147 17.65 7.73 -12.96
N LEU A 148 16.61 7.01 -12.50
CA LEU A 148 16.47 6.47 -11.16
C LEU A 148 16.55 4.95 -11.14
N ASN A 149 17.36 4.40 -10.24
CA ASN A 149 17.35 3.01 -9.83
C ASN A 149 16.40 2.86 -8.64
N ILE A 150 15.26 2.25 -8.83
CA ILE A 150 14.16 2.22 -7.86
C ILE A 150 14.05 0.83 -7.25
N ALA A 151 14.22 0.72 -5.93
CA ALA A 151 14.05 -0.54 -5.21
C ALA A 151 12.57 -0.79 -4.90
N PRO A 152 11.90 -1.77 -5.56
CA PRO A 152 10.54 -2.15 -5.23
C PRO A 152 10.51 -2.90 -3.90
N PHE A 153 9.76 -2.42 -2.90
CA PHE A 153 9.55 -3.12 -1.64
C PHE A 153 8.09 -3.50 -1.46
N TYR A 154 7.78 -4.76 -1.73
CA TYR A 154 6.41 -5.31 -1.66
C TYR A 154 5.88 -5.43 -0.23
N GLY A 155 6.77 -5.62 0.73
CA GLY A 155 6.37 -6.01 2.08
C GLY A 155 5.82 -7.44 2.12
N CYS A 156 4.97 -7.74 3.11
CA CYS A 156 4.42 -9.08 3.29
C CYS A 156 2.90 -9.17 3.08
N HIS A 157 2.12 -8.21 3.57
CA HIS A 157 0.66 -8.31 3.65
C HIS A 157 -0.05 -8.13 2.30
N ASN A 158 0.64 -7.74 1.24
CA ASN A 158 0.05 -7.64 -0.10
C ASN A 158 0.30 -8.89 -0.97
N ILE A 159 1.07 -9.84 -0.45
CA ILE A 159 1.46 -11.05 -1.19
C ILE A 159 1.29 -12.34 -0.37
N ARG A 160 0.94 -12.24 0.93
CA ARG A 160 0.74 -13.37 1.85
C ARG A 160 -0.41 -13.11 2.80
N PRO A 161 -1.23 -14.14 3.14
CA PRO A 161 -1.22 -15.49 2.54
C PRO A 161 -1.65 -15.48 1.07
N SER A 162 -1.04 -16.34 0.25
CA SER A 162 -1.22 -16.34 -1.21
C SER A 162 -2.66 -16.60 -1.64
N GLU A 163 -3.37 -17.46 -0.95
CA GLU A 163 -4.74 -17.85 -1.27
C GLU A 163 -5.70 -16.65 -1.28
N LEU A 164 -5.52 -15.71 -0.35
CA LEU A 164 -6.35 -14.52 -0.28
C LEU A 164 -5.98 -13.48 -1.35
N HIS A 165 -4.76 -13.53 -1.85
CA HIS A 165 -4.28 -12.55 -2.82
C HIS A 165 -4.52 -13.01 -4.27
N GLU A 166 -4.59 -14.30 -4.54
CA GLU A 166 -5.02 -14.84 -5.83
C GLU A 166 -6.46 -14.41 -6.14
N GLU A 167 -7.35 -14.44 -5.14
CA GLU A 167 -8.74 -14.01 -5.31
C GLU A 167 -8.90 -12.48 -5.43
N ALA A 168 -8.10 -11.71 -4.68
CA ALA A 168 -8.29 -10.27 -4.54
C ALA A 168 -7.43 -9.43 -5.51
N ASN A 169 -6.24 -9.89 -5.88
CA ASN A 169 -5.22 -9.11 -6.57
C ASN A 169 -4.67 -9.80 -7.82
N GLY A 170 -5.36 -10.79 -8.37
CA GLY A 170 -4.82 -11.56 -9.49
C GLY A 170 -3.66 -12.48 -9.08
N HIS A 171 -2.79 -12.80 -10.00
CA HIS A 171 -1.81 -13.87 -9.85
C HIS A 171 -0.40 -13.38 -9.42
N GLU A 172 -0.31 -12.57 -8.36
CA GLU A 172 1.00 -12.16 -7.85
C GLU A 172 1.73 -13.34 -7.20
N ASN A 173 2.94 -13.62 -7.64
CA ASN A 173 3.75 -14.66 -7.05
C ASN A 173 4.38 -14.17 -5.72
N PRO A 174 4.05 -14.77 -4.55
CA PRO A 174 4.56 -14.30 -3.26
C PRO A 174 6.05 -14.51 -3.05
N TYR A 175 6.68 -15.37 -3.87
CA TYR A 175 8.11 -15.68 -3.80
C TYR A 175 8.93 -14.84 -4.79
N VAL A 176 8.34 -14.53 -5.94
CA VAL A 176 8.97 -13.73 -7.01
C VAL A 176 7.92 -12.71 -7.50
N PRO A 177 7.56 -11.73 -6.69
CA PRO A 177 6.58 -10.72 -7.09
C PRO A 177 7.17 -9.81 -8.18
N THR A 178 6.32 -9.39 -9.13
CA THR A 178 6.72 -8.60 -10.29
C THR A 178 5.85 -7.38 -10.56
N SER A 179 4.70 -7.26 -9.90
CA SER A 179 3.75 -6.17 -10.16
C SER A 179 4.35 -4.77 -9.98
N LEU A 180 5.09 -4.55 -8.89
CA LEU A 180 5.70 -3.25 -8.62
C LEU A 180 6.91 -2.99 -9.52
N ASP A 181 7.68 -4.04 -9.86
CA ASP A 181 8.76 -3.96 -10.85
C ASP A 181 8.20 -3.54 -12.22
N ASN A 182 7.13 -4.20 -12.69
CA ASN A 182 6.48 -3.88 -13.95
C ASN A 182 5.88 -2.46 -13.97
N LEU A 183 5.38 -1.98 -12.83
CA LEU A 183 4.92 -0.59 -12.73
C LEU A 183 6.09 0.39 -12.85
N ILE A 184 7.23 0.12 -12.22
CA ILE A 184 8.45 0.94 -12.34
C ILE A 184 8.91 0.98 -13.80
N ASP A 185 8.94 -0.17 -14.49
CA ASP A 185 9.28 -0.24 -15.91
C ASP A 185 8.31 0.56 -16.79
N ALA A 186 7.00 0.51 -16.50
CA ALA A 186 6.00 1.29 -17.23
C ALA A 186 6.17 2.81 -17.07
N LEU A 187 6.76 3.25 -15.94
CA LEU A 187 7.13 4.63 -15.67
C LEU A 187 8.53 4.99 -16.21
N GLU A 188 9.12 4.10 -17.01
CA GLU A 188 10.47 4.20 -17.56
C GLU A 188 11.58 4.31 -16.50
N GLY A 189 11.35 3.81 -15.27
CA GLY A 189 12.35 3.70 -14.22
C GLY A 189 13.14 2.40 -14.33
N ASN A 190 14.21 2.25 -13.53
CA ASN A 190 15.03 1.05 -13.50
C ASN A 190 14.75 0.26 -12.21
N PRO A 191 13.95 -0.83 -12.24
CA PRO A 191 13.68 -1.62 -11.03
C PRO A 191 14.95 -2.36 -10.58
N VAL A 192 15.32 -2.15 -9.32
CA VAL A 192 16.48 -2.81 -8.70
C VAL A 192 16.09 -4.23 -8.29
N ASN A 193 16.87 -5.21 -8.70
CA ASN A 193 16.68 -6.58 -8.25
C ASN A 193 17.54 -6.85 -7.01
N TYR A 194 16.90 -7.17 -5.89
CA TYR A 194 17.55 -7.49 -4.62
C TYR A 194 16.72 -8.51 -3.84
N GLU A 195 17.34 -9.22 -2.89
CA GLU A 195 16.72 -10.40 -2.26
C GLU A 195 15.59 -10.02 -1.29
N SER A 196 15.75 -8.88 -0.60
CA SER A 196 14.88 -8.49 0.52
C SER A 196 13.56 -7.83 0.09
N LYS A 197 13.29 -7.65 -1.20
CA LYS A 197 12.14 -6.88 -1.72
C LYS A 197 10.76 -7.40 -1.28
N ASN A 198 10.64 -8.66 -0.89
CA ASN A 198 9.40 -9.31 -0.45
C ASN A 198 9.45 -9.79 1.02
N LYS A 199 10.38 -9.27 1.82
CA LYS A 199 10.50 -9.60 3.24
C LYS A 199 9.63 -8.69 4.11
N CYS A 200 9.61 -8.94 5.42
CA CYS A 200 8.90 -8.11 6.38
C CYS A 200 9.70 -6.83 6.68
N CYS A 201 9.02 -5.68 6.72
CA CYS A 201 9.61 -4.41 7.14
C CYS A 201 9.83 -4.28 8.67
N GLY A 202 9.34 -5.22 9.46
CA GLY A 202 9.46 -5.20 10.91
C GLY A 202 8.43 -4.36 11.67
N PHE A 203 7.56 -3.58 11.01
CA PHE A 203 6.61 -2.68 11.68
C PHE A 203 5.77 -3.38 12.75
N HIS A 204 5.18 -4.53 12.47
CA HIS A 204 4.30 -5.24 13.40
C HIS A 204 5.03 -5.91 14.57
N VAL A 205 6.36 -6.01 14.51
CA VAL A 205 7.20 -6.60 15.56
C VAL A 205 7.74 -5.53 16.52
N GLU A 206 7.64 -4.26 16.16
CA GLU A 206 8.29 -3.15 16.86
C GLU A 206 7.92 -3.07 18.35
N LEU A 207 6.64 -3.20 18.68
CA LEU A 207 6.18 -3.10 20.07
C LEU A 207 6.68 -4.24 20.96
N GLN A 208 6.88 -5.43 20.42
CA GLN A 208 7.31 -6.61 21.15
C GLN A 208 8.84 -6.78 21.16
N ALA A 209 9.49 -6.45 20.05
CA ALA A 209 10.92 -6.68 19.84
C ALA A 209 11.54 -5.61 18.93
N ASN A 210 11.74 -4.40 19.44
CA ASN A 210 12.22 -3.26 18.65
C ASN A 210 13.54 -3.57 17.92
N HIS A 211 14.50 -4.20 18.60
CA HIS A 211 15.78 -4.58 17.96
C HIS A 211 15.56 -5.49 16.73
N THR A 212 14.68 -6.50 16.85
CA THR A 212 14.35 -7.38 15.71
C THR A 212 13.69 -6.60 14.59
N SER A 213 12.79 -5.67 14.92
CA SER A 213 12.15 -4.77 13.96
C SER A 213 13.17 -3.96 13.16
N GLU A 214 14.16 -3.36 13.85
CA GLU A 214 15.23 -2.56 13.24
C GLU A 214 16.14 -3.40 12.35
N VAL A 215 16.49 -4.62 12.77
CA VAL A 215 17.28 -5.56 11.95
C VAL A 215 16.51 -5.94 10.65
N LEU A 216 15.21 -6.22 10.74
CA LEU A 216 14.40 -6.54 9.57
C LEU A 216 14.36 -5.38 8.57
N SER A 217 14.13 -4.16 9.05
CA SER A 217 14.14 -2.96 8.21
C SER A 217 15.53 -2.69 7.63
N GLY A 218 16.58 -2.81 8.47
CA GLY A 218 17.96 -2.59 8.06
C GLY A 218 18.43 -3.54 6.98
N ASN A 219 18.07 -4.82 7.07
CA ASN A 219 18.39 -5.80 6.03
C ASN A 219 17.77 -5.39 4.68
N ALA A 220 16.52 -4.91 4.66
CA ALA A 220 15.87 -4.51 3.42
C ALA A 220 16.48 -3.23 2.82
N LEU A 221 16.75 -2.21 3.67
CA LEU A 221 17.33 -0.94 3.23
C LEU A 221 18.77 -1.12 2.73
N LEU A 222 19.61 -1.83 3.51
CA LEU A 222 21.00 -2.06 3.13
C LEU A 222 21.13 -2.94 1.88
N ASP A 223 20.29 -3.97 1.73
CA ASP A 223 20.29 -4.81 0.54
C ASP A 223 19.94 -3.98 -0.72
N ALA A 224 18.93 -3.08 -0.63
CA ALA A 224 18.61 -2.17 -1.71
C ALA A 224 19.78 -1.20 -2.02
N MET A 225 20.40 -0.60 -0.99
CA MET A 225 21.56 0.30 -1.13
C MET A 225 22.76 -0.41 -1.75
N ASP A 226 23.06 -1.65 -1.34
CA ASP A 226 24.16 -2.45 -1.86
C ASP A 226 23.94 -2.86 -3.32
N ASN A 227 22.69 -2.83 -3.79
CA ASN A 227 22.32 -3.01 -5.18
C ASN A 227 22.11 -1.69 -5.94
N ASN A 228 22.67 -0.58 -5.43
CA ASN A 228 22.70 0.76 -6.05
C ASN A 228 21.31 1.38 -6.26
N ALA A 229 20.38 1.18 -5.33
CA ALA A 229 19.11 1.89 -5.36
C ALA A 229 19.31 3.38 -5.02
N ASP A 230 18.69 4.26 -5.80
CA ASP A 230 18.61 5.71 -5.52
C ASP A 230 17.47 6.02 -4.56
N LEU A 231 16.42 5.19 -4.57
CA LEU A 231 15.29 5.26 -3.66
C LEU A 231 14.59 3.90 -3.54
N MET A 232 13.79 3.76 -2.51
CA MET A 232 12.88 2.63 -2.33
C MET A 232 11.43 3.08 -2.53
N VAL A 233 10.58 2.23 -3.09
CA VAL A 233 9.14 2.47 -3.21
C VAL A 233 8.34 1.35 -2.58
N THR A 234 7.28 1.68 -1.83
CA THR A 234 6.41 0.68 -1.19
C THR A 234 4.93 1.03 -1.33
N PRO A 235 4.04 0.04 -1.53
CA PRO A 235 2.59 0.23 -1.54
C PRO A 235 1.95 0.26 -0.14
N CYS A 236 2.75 0.22 0.93
CA CYS A 236 2.28 0.14 2.31
C CYS A 236 2.77 1.31 3.18
N PRO A 237 1.87 2.12 3.78
CA PRO A 237 2.29 3.22 4.63
C PRO A 237 2.97 2.76 5.93
N LEU A 238 2.70 1.55 6.43
CA LEU A 238 3.39 1.04 7.61
C LEU A 238 4.85 0.68 7.29
N CYS A 239 5.10 0.10 6.10
CA CYS A 239 6.45 -0.12 5.62
C CYS A 239 7.18 1.21 5.40
N HIS A 240 6.50 2.18 4.79
CA HIS A 240 7.03 3.52 4.58
C HIS A 240 7.43 4.17 5.92
N LEU A 241 6.50 4.29 6.87
CA LEU A 241 6.76 4.88 8.18
C LEU A 241 7.97 4.24 8.86
N LYS A 242 8.05 2.90 8.85
CA LYS A 242 9.17 2.21 9.48
C LYS A 242 10.51 2.47 8.80
N MET A 243 10.54 2.46 7.48
CA MET A 243 11.78 2.56 6.71
C MET A 243 12.20 4.00 6.40
N ASP A 244 11.28 4.97 6.37
CA ASP A 244 11.63 6.38 6.20
C ASP A 244 12.05 7.04 7.53
N THR A 245 11.29 6.78 8.61
CA THR A 245 11.42 7.54 9.86
C THR A 245 12.59 7.07 10.74
N TYR A 246 12.91 5.76 10.73
CA TYR A 246 13.79 5.16 11.72
C TYR A 246 15.22 4.86 11.21
N GLN A 247 15.65 5.41 10.08
CA GLN A 247 16.95 5.05 9.47
C GLN A 247 18.14 5.35 10.39
N ASP A 248 18.11 6.43 11.17
CA ASP A 248 19.16 6.75 12.15
C ASP A 248 19.31 5.67 13.23
N SER A 249 18.21 5.12 13.76
CA SER A 249 18.25 4.06 14.76
C SER A 249 18.59 2.71 14.15
N ILE A 250 18.07 2.45 12.96
CA ILE A 250 18.39 1.26 12.16
C ILE A 250 19.90 1.22 11.87
N GLY A 251 20.49 2.33 11.43
CA GLY A 251 21.93 2.43 11.16
C GLY A 251 22.79 2.10 12.37
N LYS A 252 22.39 2.58 13.56
CA LYS A 252 23.08 2.25 14.82
C LYS A 252 23.04 0.75 15.13
N VAL A 253 21.89 0.10 14.92
CA VAL A 253 21.73 -1.35 15.14
C VAL A 253 22.53 -2.16 14.13
N MET A 254 22.52 -1.73 12.87
CA MET A 254 23.22 -2.41 11.78
C MET A 254 24.73 -2.11 11.74
N GLY A 255 25.19 -1.10 12.51
CA GLY A 255 26.61 -0.67 12.51
C GLY A 255 27.04 -0.03 11.18
N ARG A 256 26.10 0.55 10.44
CA ARG A 256 26.31 1.13 9.11
C ARG A 256 25.32 2.27 8.87
N ASP A 257 25.77 3.34 8.21
CA ASP A 257 24.88 4.44 7.83
C ASP A 257 23.82 3.96 6.82
N VAL A 258 22.58 4.39 7.05
CA VAL A 258 21.43 4.09 6.21
C VAL A 258 20.80 5.42 5.80
N GLU A 259 20.88 5.75 4.52
CA GLU A 259 20.34 6.98 3.93
C GLU A 259 19.71 6.64 2.56
N LEU A 260 18.50 6.12 2.56
CA LEU A 260 17.76 5.77 1.35
C LEU A 260 16.38 6.42 1.41
N PRO A 261 16.02 7.35 0.51
CA PRO A 261 14.67 7.87 0.43
C PRO A 261 13.66 6.75 0.19
N VAL A 262 12.54 6.78 0.91
CA VAL A 262 11.46 5.80 0.76
C VAL A 262 10.19 6.52 0.35
N LEU A 263 9.63 6.21 -0.81
CA LEU A 263 8.41 6.80 -1.33
C LEU A 263 7.21 5.86 -1.20
N HIS A 264 6.03 6.45 -1.06
CA HIS A 264 4.80 5.72 -1.34
C HIS A 264 4.66 5.44 -2.85
N MET A 265 4.14 4.28 -3.23
CA MET A 265 3.92 3.91 -4.63
C MET A 265 3.13 4.98 -5.41
N PRO A 266 2.05 5.60 -4.89
CA PRO A 266 1.35 6.66 -5.62
C PRO A 266 2.20 7.91 -5.84
N GLN A 267 3.16 8.23 -4.95
CA GLN A 267 4.08 9.35 -5.17
C GLN A 267 4.98 9.12 -6.37
N MET A 268 5.54 7.91 -6.50
CA MET A 268 6.35 7.54 -7.67
C MET A 268 5.54 7.67 -8.98
N VAL A 269 4.32 7.15 -8.99
CA VAL A 269 3.44 7.26 -10.17
C VAL A 269 3.12 8.72 -10.47
N ALA A 270 2.77 9.52 -9.46
CA ALA A 270 2.45 10.93 -9.64
C ALA A 270 3.63 11.76 -10.15
N LEU A 271 4.87 11.43 -9.70
CA LEU A 271 6.10 12.01 -10.25
C LEU A 271 6.18 11.81 -11.77
N ALA A 272 6.05 10.56 -12.21
CA ALA A 272 6.11 10.22 -13.64
C ALA A 272 4.99 10.86 -14.45
N LEU A 273 3.84 11.11 -13.83
CA LEU A 273 2.71 11.84 -14.45
C LEU A 273 2.85 13.36 -14.38
N GLY A 274 4.00 13.90 -13.94
CA GLY A 274 4.33 15.32 -13.94
C GLY A 274 3.66 16.12 -12.81
N CYS A 275 3.34 15.48 -11.67
CA CYS A 275 2.92 16.20 -10.48
C CYS A 275 4.10 16.86 -9.79
N THR A 276 3.87 18.03 -9.18
CA THR A 276 4.90 18.77 -8.45
C THR A 276 5.19 18.16 -7.08
N GLU A 277 6.38 18.42 -6.52
CA GLU A 277 6.76 18.01 -5.16
C GLU A 277 5.70 18.34 -4.11
N LYS A 278 5.09 19.51 -4.25
CA LYS A 278 4.05 19.97 -3.32
C LYS A 278 2.78 19.13 -3.42
N GLU A 279 2.34 18.78 -4.63
CA GLU A 279 1.14 17.97 -4.85
C GLU A 279 1.30 16.57 -4.29
N ILE A 280 2.51 16.01 -4.35
CA ILE A 280 2.81 14.66 -3.84
C ILE A 280 3.35 14.64 -2.42
N GLY A 281 3.54 15.81 -1.79
CA GLY A 281 3.90 15.93 -0.38
C GLY A 281 5.30 15.43 -0.01
N LEU A 282 6.31 15.54 -0.89
CA LEU A 282 7.67 15.07 -0.59
C LEU A 282 8.32 15.75 0.62
N ASN A 283 7.85 16.93 1.00
CA ASN A 283 8.35 17.64 2.17
C ASN A 283 8.01 16.96 3.50
N PHE A 284 7.06 16.02 3.54
CA PHE A 284 6.70 15.28 4.75
C PHE A 284 7.67 14.15 5.08
N HIS A 285 8.47 13.70 4.12
CA HIS A 285 9.46 12.64 4.34
C HIS A 285 10.57 13.07 5.29
N VAL A 286 11.04 12.13 6.13
CA VAL A 286 12.20 12.32 7.00
C VAL A 286 13.47 12.23 6.15
N GLN A 287 13.58 11.21 5.32
CA GLN A 287 14.68 11.07 4.36
C GLN A 287 14.40 11.90 3.11
N LYS A 288 15.26 12.90 2.88
CA LYS A 288 15.05 13.87 1.79
C LYS A 288 15.47 13.32 0.44
N ALA A 289 14.53 13.31 -0.48
CA ALA A 289 14.71 12.85 -1.84
C ALA A 289 15.12 14.00 -2.82
N LYS A 290 16.15 14.76 -2.47
CA LYS A 290 16.56 15.99 -3.20
C LYS A 290 16.98 15.76 -4.65
N HIS A 291 17.39 14.55 -5.00
CA HIS A 291 17.91 14.18 -6.32
C HIS A 291 16.83 13.60 -7.27
N LEU A 292 15.59 13.46 -6.81
CA LEU A 292 14.51 12.93 -7.65
C LEU A 292 14.09 13.87 -8.76
N TYR A 293 14.31 15.16 -8.56
CA TYR A 293 14.07 16.18 -9.57
C TYR A 293 15.41 16.58 -10.19
N THR A 294 15.79 15.94 -11.27
CA THR A 294 16.78 16.58 -12.15
C THR A 294 16.09 17.83 -12.70
N GLU A 295 16.72 18.99 -12.50
CA GLU A 295 16.30 20.19 -13.22
C GLU A 295 16.23 19.82 -14.71
N VAL A 296 15.01 19.77 -15.23
CA VAL A 296 14.79 19.69 -16.67
C VAL A 296 15.29 21.03 -17.20
N SER A 297 16.57 21.05 -17.56
CA SER A 297 17.24 22.18 -18.16
C SER A 297 16.74 22.44 -19.59
#